data_bd9fa8bdfdfcdd2b94f9efc50e7d0f0e
#
_entry.id   bd9fa8bdfdfcdd2b94f9efc50e7d0f0e
#
_cell.length_a   1.000
_cell.length_b   1.000
_cell.length_c   1.000
_cell.angle_alpha   90.00
_cell.angle_beta   90.00
_cell.angle_gamma   90.00
#
_symmetry.space_group_name_H-M   'P 1'
#
loop_
_entity.id
_entity.type
_entity.pdbx_description
1 polymer ?
#
loop_
_entity_poly.entity_id
_entity_poly.type
_entity_poly.pdbx_seq_one_letter_code
_entity_poly.pdbx_strand_id
1 'polypeptide(L)'
;HHLLTRLKRERTIAALALENIVNNIKRLVVYPENKIVHLSELASAAATFRPEAILLSGSLSDFDFYHPDLIRKFGDFARSTNIPMLGICGGHQLLGLAFGARVVTLDKLEQFEQRERRIYEYQYRYVRIMENEDPIFADLGSDRSGLLRVWQNHGLQLDQVPQGFKLLATSYLCHNQMMVKRDDRQLIYSVQFHLEKSFEDWYKNRTRWQHPNDSRDGRIIFENFLKEALKWR
;
A
#
# COMPACT_ATOMS: atom_id res chain seq x y z
N HIS A 1 12.14 7.34 28.31
CA HIS A 1 11.69 8.58 27.63
C HIS A 1 11.72 8.47 26.09
N HIS A 2 12.81 7.98 25.50
CA HIS A 2 12.95 7.80 24.05
C HIS A 2 11.90 6.86 23.43
N LEU A 3 11.59 5.73 24.06
CA LEU A 3 10.62 4.76 23.56
C LEU A 3 9.20 5.34 23.46
N LEU A 4 8.76 6.06 24.50
CA LEU A 4 7.43 6.71 24.52
C LEU A 4 7.32 7.82 23.47
N THR A 5 8.38 8.56 23.22
CA THR A 5 8.43 9.61 22.19
C THR A 5 8.34 8.99 20.79
N ARG A 6 9.06 7.88 20.56
CA ARG A 6 8.99 7.12 19.31
C ARG A 6 7.59 6.57 19.05
N LEU A 7 6.97 5.91 20.04
CA LEU A 7 5.61 5.37 19.92
C LEU A 7 4.57 6.48 19.64
N LYS A 8 4.69 7.64 20.29
CA LYS A 8 3.81 8.78 20.00
C LYS A 8 3.96 9.26 18.57
N ARG A 9 5.20 9.39 18.07
CA ARG A 9 5.47 9.79 16.68
C ARG A 9 4.90 8.77 15.68
N GLU A 10 5.12 7.49 15.91
CA GLU A 10 4.62 6.41 15.05
C GLU A 10 3.08 6.41 14.99
N ARG A 11 2.40 6.58 16.14
CA ARG A 11 0.94 6.72 16.19
C ARG A 11 0.43 7.94 15.43
N THR A 12 1.11 9.07 15.53
CA THR A 12 0.73 10.28 14.78
C THR A 12 0.86 10.06 13.27
N ILE A 13 1.94 9.44 12.80
CA ILE A 13 2.16 9.15 11.39
C ILE A 13 1.12 8.14 10.88
N ALA A 14 0.82 7.09 11.64
CA ALA A 14 -0.20 6.11 11.29
C ALA A 14 -1.60 6.76 11.21
N ALA A 15 -1.95 7.64 12.15
CA ALA A 15 -3.22 8.36 12.13
C ALA A 15 -3.34 9.27 10.90
N LEU A 16 -2.27 9.99 10.52
CA LEU A 16 -2.25 10.83 9.32
C LEU A 16 -2.40 9.99 8.03
N ALA A 17 -1.76 8.83 7.95
CA ALA A 17 -1.91 7.94 6.81
C ALA A 17 -3.35 7.45 6.66
N LEU A 18 -3.99 7.04 7.76
CA LEU A 18 -5.40 6.63 7.77
C LEU A 18 -6.33 7.80 7.41
N GLU A 19 -6.09 9.00 7.95
CA GLU A 19 -6.85 10.21 7.58
C GLU A 19 -6.75 10.49 6.08
N ASN A 20 -5.56 10.38 5.49
CA ASN A 20 -5.34 10.57 4.06
C ASN A 20 -6.11 9.54 3.22
N ILE A 21 -6.10 8.28 3.61
CA ILE A 21 -6.89 7.23 2.94
C ILE A 21 -8.39 7.60 2.99
N VAL A 22 -8.93 7.90 4.16
CA VAL A 22 -10.34 8.26 4.33
C VAL A 22 -10.71 9.52 3.53
N ASN A 23 -9.85 10.53 3.53
CA ASN A 23 -10.09 11.76 2.78
C ASN A 23 -10.09 11.52 1.26
N ASN A 24 -9.22 10.66 0.74
CA ASN A 24 -9.26 10.27 -0.66
C ASN A 24 -10.56 9.52 -1.00
N ILE A 25 -10.99 8.58 -0.16
CA ILE A 25 -12.27 7.87 -0.37
C ILE A 25 -13.44 8.86 -0.41
N LYS A 26 -13.53 9.79 0.56
CA LYS A 26 -14.60 10.80 0.62
C LYS A 26 -14.67 11.74 -0.58
N ARG A 27 -13.58 11.91 -1.32
CA ARG A 27 -13.54 12.71 -2.56
C ARG A 27 -13.95 11.93 -3.78
N LEU A 28 -13.69 10.63 -3.78
CA LEU A 28 -13.85 9.76 -4.94
C LEU A 28 -15.19 9.02 -4.92
N VAL A 29 -15.76 8.82 -3.73
CA VAL A 29 -17.00 8.06 -3.53
C VAL A 29 -18.06 8.94 -2.90
N VAL A 30 -19.28 8.91 -3.45
CA VAL A 30 -20.45 9.63 -2.92
C VAL A 30 -20.99 8.89 -1.71
N TYR A 31 -21.05 9.56 -0.56
CA TYR A 31 -21.53 9.01 0.73
C TYR A 31 -20.83 7.71 1.16
N PRO A 32 -19.48 7.68 1.25
CA PRO A 32 -18.78 6.47 1.63
C PRO A 32 -18.98 6.16 3.12
N GLU A 33 -19.28 4.92 3.43
CA GLU A 33 -19.19 4.39 4.79
C GLU A 33 -17.81 3.79 5.00
N ASN A 34 -17.12 4.22 6.05
CA ASN A 34 -15.77 3.76 6.36
C ASN A 34 -15.70 3.22 7.79
N LYS A 35 -15.10 2.04 7.95
CA LYS A 35 -14.81 1.45 9.26
C LYS A 35 -13.31 1.17 9.36
N ILE A 36 -12.65 1.83 10.30
CA ILE A 36 -11.23 1.60 10.62
C ILE A 36 -11.18 0.57 11.74
N VAL A 37 -10.41 -0.50 11.54
CA VAL A 37 -10.25 -1.57 12.50
C VAL A 37 -8.79 -1.97 12.63
N HIS A 38 -8.43 -2.55 13.79
CA HIS A 38 -7.13 -3.20 13.95
C HIS A 38 -7.10 -4.51 13.16
N LEU A 39 -5.92 -4.94 12.74
CA LEU A 39 -5.73 -6.15 11.92
C LEU A 39 -6.33 -7.41 12.58
N SER A 40 -6.29 -7.50 13.91
CA SER A 40 -6.88 -8.63 14.67
C SER A 40 -8.40 -8.71 14.57
N GLU A 41 -9.07 -7.62 14.20
CA GLU A 41 -10.53 -7.54 14.11
C GLU A 41 -11.03 -7.64 12.66
N LEU A 42 -10.11 -7.71 11.69
CA LEU A 42 -10.43 -7.60 10.26
C LEU A 42 -11.49 -8.63 9.83
N ALA A 43 -11.30 -9.90 10.16
CA ALA A 43 -12.22 -10.96 9.73
C ALA A 43 -13.64 -10.79 10.32
N SER A 44 -13.76 -10.48 11.61
CA SER A 44 -15.04 -10.23 12.26
C SER A 44 -15.71 -8.94 11.76
N ALA A 45 -14.93 -7.90 11.54
CA ALA A 45 -15.41 -6.66 10.99
C ALA A 45 -15.89 -6.83 9.54
N ALA A 46 -15.15 -7.55 8.70
CA ALA A 46 -15.56 -7.84 7.33
C ALA A 46 -16.88 -8.63 7.27
N ALA A 47 -17.06 -9.63 8.16
CA ALA A 47 -18.29 -10.41 8.24
C ALA A 47 -19.53 -9.59 8.65
N THR A 48 -19.35 -8.60 9.54
CA THR A 48 -20.45 -7.78 10.05
C THR A 48 -20.72 -6.54 9.21
N PHE A 49 -19.68 -5.82 8.78
CA PHE A 49 -19.78 -4.59 8.02
C PHE A 49 -20.01 -4.86 6.51
N ARG A 50 -19.57 -6.02 5.99
CA ARG A 50 -19.67 -6.41 4.57
C ARG A 50 -19.15 -5.35 3.62
N PRO A 51 -17.87 -4.94 3.73
CA PRO A 51 -17.32 -3.87 2.90
C PRO A 51 -17.23 -4.28 1.44
N GLU A 52 -17.36 -3.32 0.54
CA GLU A 52 -17.13 -3.51 -0.90
C GLU A 52 -15.64 -3.58 -1.25
N ALA A 53 -14.78 -3.03 -0.40
CA ALA A 53 -13.32 -3.12 -0.52
C ALA A 53 -12.62 -3.01 0.84
N ILE A 54 -11.42 -3.58 0.94
CA ILE A 54 -10.54 -3.49 2.11
C ILE A 54 -9.25 -2.79 1.71
N LEU A 55 -8.90 -1.73 2.46
CA LEU A 55 -7.63 -1.03 2.31
C LEU A 55 -6.72 -1.32 3.50
N LEU A 56 -5.53 -1.82 3.22
CA LEU A 56 -4.50 -2.10 4.22
C LEU A 56 -3.48 -0.96 4.19
N SER A 57 -3.42 -0.20 5.28
CA SER A 57 -2.51 0.94 5.39
C SER A 57 -1.05 0.52 5.56
N GLY A 58 -0.13 1.48 5.44
CA GLY A 58 1.27 1.31 5.77
C GLY A 58 1.51 0.95 7.23
N SER A 59 2.69 0.37 7.50
CA SER A 59 3.20 0.07 8.84
C SER A 59 4.56 0.75 9.03
N LEU A 60 4.82 1.23 10.25
CA LEU A 60 6.11 1.75 10.67
C LEU A 60 6.95 0.73 11.43
N SER A 61 6.33 -0.39 11.82
CA SER A 61 6.98 -1.47 12.55
C SER A 61 7.39 -2.60 11.61
N ASP A 62 8.56 -3.18 11.84
CA ASP A 62 9.01 -4.37 11.15
C ASP A 62 8.10 -5.56 11.47
N PHE A 63 7.89 -6.45 10.51
CA PHE A 63 6.96 -7.57 10.66
C PHE A 63 7.42 -8.65 11.62
N ASP A 64 8.71 -8.74 11.90
CA ASP A 64 9.25 -9.64 12.92
C ASP A 64 8.91 -9.22 14.37
N PHE A 65 8.34 -8.01 14.56
CA PHE A 65 7.74 -7.57 15.82
C PHE A 65 6.25 -7.95 15.94
N TYR A 66 5.63 -8.41 14.87
CA TYR A 66 4.23 -8.82 14.92
C TYR A 66 4.10 -10.23 15.49
N HIS A 67 3.03 -10.45 16.24
CA HIS A 67 2.74 -11.81 16.72
C HIS A 67 2.50 -12.73 15.52
N PRO A 68 3.16 -13.89 15.43
CA PRO A 68 3.04 -14.79 14.27
C PRO A 68 1.59 -15.21 13.97
N ASP A 69 0.78 -15.44 14.99
CA ASP A 69 -0.64 -15.77 14.83
C ASP A 69 -1.46 -14.67 14.16
N LEU A 70 -1.09 -13.40 14.40
CA LEU A 70 -1.77 -12.27 13.74
C LEU A 70 -1.52 -12.32 12.23
N ILE A 71 -0.26 -12.51 11.83
CA ILE A 71 0.14 -12.64 10.43
C ILE A 71 -0.52 -13.86 9.78
N ARG A 72 -0.51 -15.00 10.48
CA ARG A 72 -1.14 -16.24 10.00
C ARG A 72 -2.64 -16.06 9.78
N LYS A 73 -3.38 -15.55 10.78
CA LYS A 73 -4.84 -15.29 10.70
C LYS A 73 -5.19 -14.34 9.58
N PHE A 74 -4.39 -13.28 9.41
CA PHE A 74 -4.54 -12.37 8.27
C PHE A 74 -4.33 -13.12 6.95
N GLY A 75 -3.28 -13.94 6.85
CA GLY A 75 -3.00 -14.72 5.65
C GLY A 75 -4.14 -15.68 5.28
N ASP A 76 -4.72 -16.36 6.27
CA ASP A 76 -5.87 -17.24 6.05
C ASP A 76 -7.09 -16.46 5.53
N PHE A 77 -7.36 -15.29 6.12
CA PHE A 77 -8.40 -14.39 5.66
C PHE A 77 -8.13 -13.88 4.23
N ALA A 78 -6.93 -13.38 3.96
CA ALA A 78 -6.57 -12.80 2.67
C ALA A 78 -6.65 -13.82 1.51
N ARG A 79 -6.31 -15.08 1.77
CA ARG A 79 -6.41 -16.16 0.79
C ARG A 79 -7.83 -16.66 0.56
N SER A 80 -8.73 -16.48 1.53
CA SER A 80 -10.11 -17.01 1.46
C SER A 80 -11.16 -15.99 1.05
N THR A 81 -10.91 -14.70 1.29
CA THR A 81 -11.90 -13.65 0.98
C THR A 81 -11.98 -13.36 -0.52
N ASN A 82 -13.19 -13.02 -0.97
CA ASN A 82 -13.45 -12.49 -2.32
C ASN A 82 -13.63 -10.96 -2.33
N ILE A 83 -13.49 -10.31 -1.17
CA ILE A 83 -13.58 -8.85 -1.08
C ILE A 83 -12.33 -8.23 -1.72
N PRO A 84 -12.48 -7.29 -2.67
CA PRO A 84 -11.35 -6.58 -3.25
C PRO A 84 -10.42 -5.96 -2.21
N MET A 85 -9.11 -6.09 -2.39
CA MET A 85 -8.13 -5.55 -1.46
C MET A 85 -7.13 -4.63 -2.14
N LEU A 86 -6.73 -3.55 -1.43
CA LEU A 86 -5.60 -2.71 -1.78
C LEU A 86 -4.63 -2.62 -0.61
N GLY A 87 -3.41 -3.11 -0.80
CA GLY A 87 -2.32 -2.97 0.18
C GLY A 87 -1.41 -1.80 -0.16
N ILE A 88 -1.13 -0.94 0.84
CA ILE A 88 -0.28 0.24 0.70
C ILE A 88 0.95 0.09 1.61
N CYS A 89 2.15 0.17 1.08
CA CYS A 89 3.42 0.08 1.81
C CYS A 89 3.48 -1.16 2.73
N GLY A 90 3.31 -1.02 4.04
CA GLY A 90 3.20 -2.15 4.95
C GLY A 90 2.07 -3.12 4.61
N GLY A 91 0.94 -2.63 4.08
CA GLY A 91 -0.15 -3.46 3.58
C GLY A 91 0.23 -4.28 2.35
N HIS A 92 1.08 -3.76 1.46
CA HIS A 92 1.68 -4.50 0.34
C HIS A 92 2.56 -5.64 0.86
N GLN A 93 3.42 -5.34 1.83
CA GLN A 93 4.31 -6.34 2.44
C GLN A 93 3.52 -7.41 3.19
N LEU A 94 2.47 -7.03 3.90
CA LEU A 94 1.58 -7.95 4.60
C LEU A 94 0.85 -8.91 3.64
N LEU A 95 0.38 -8.41 2.49
CA LEU A 95 -0.16 -9.25 1.42
C LEU A 95 0.92 -10.18 0.85
N GLY A 96 2.12 -9.68 0.61
CA GLY A 96 3.24 -10.51 0.18
C GLY A 96 3.49 -11.68 1.13
N LEU A 97 3.57 -11.42 2.44
CA LEU A 97 3.70 -12.46 3.48
C LEU A 97 2.53 -13.46 3.44
N ALA A 98 1.29 -12.97 3.29
CA ALA A 98 0.10 -13.82 3.20
C ALA A 98 0.17 -14.83 2.04
N PHE A 99 0.84 -14.49 0.95
CA PHE A 99 0.97 -15.32 -0.25
C PHE A 99 2.38 -15.90 -0.46
N GLY A 100 3.20 -15.95 0.61
CA GLY A 100 4.44 -16.74 0.66
C GLY A 100 5.72 -16.02 0.23
N ALA A 101 5.69 -14.69 0.02
CA ALA A 101 6.92 -13.90 -0.08
C ALA A 101 7.48 -13.59 1.32
N ARG A 102 8.75 -13.18 1.38
CA ARG A 102 9.38 -12.66 2.60
C ARG A 102 9.55 -11.14 2.51
N VAL A 103 9.54 -10.49 3.65
CA VAL A 103 9.88 -9.07 3.76
C VAL A 103 11.35 -8.95 4.14
N VAL A 104 12.12 -8.28 3.31
CA VAL A 104 13.57 -8.06 3.45
C VAL A 104 13.90 -6.58 3.34
N THR A 105 15.11 -6.19 3.67
CA THR A 105 15.63 -4.83 3.43
C THR A 105 15.82 -4.58 1.92
N LEU A 106 16.05 -3.32 1.51
CA LEU A 106 16.29 -3.01 0.09
C LEU A 106 17.58 -3.63 -0.45
N ASP A 107 18.56 -3.88 0.41
CA ASP A 107 19.80 -4.62 0.12
C ASP A 107 19.67 -6.14 0.36
N LYS A 108 18.43 -6.64 0.51
CA LYS A 108 18.06 -8.06 0.61
C LYS A 108 18.55 -8.79 1.86
N LEU A 109 18.82 -8.05 2.92
CA LEU A 109 19.10 -8.63 4.24
C LEU A 109 17.79 -8.91 5.00
N GLU A 110 17.85 -9.76 6.03
CA GLU A 110 16.73 -9.97 6.93
C GLU A 110 16.46 -8.69 7.76
N GLN A 111 15.20 -8.48 8.17
CA GLN A 111 14.79 -7.24 8.84
C GLN A 111 15.59 -6.93 10.09
N PHE A 112 15.97 -7.97 10.87
CA PHE A 112 16.71 -7.82 12.10
C PHE A 112 18.21 -7.52 11.91
N GLU A 113 18.78 -7.83 10.75
CA GLU A 113 20.21 -7.69 10.49
C GLU A 113 20.64 -6.23 10.35
N GLN A 114 19.76 -5.35 9.86
CA GLN A 114 20.11 -3.96 9.58
C GLN A 114 18.96 -3.00 9.86
N ARG A 115 18.66 -2.72 11.14
CA ARG A 115 17.57 -1.80 11.51
C ARG A 115 17.98 -0.33 11.48
N GLU A 116 19.24 -0.01 11.83
CA GLU A 116 19.68 1.37 12.06
C GLU A 116 20.24 2.07 10.82
N ARG A 117 20.76 1.32 9.85
CA ARG A 117 21.43 1.86 8.65
C ARG A 117 20.83 1.33 7.36
N ARG A 118 19.53 1.13 7.32
CA ARG A 118 18.82 0.68 6.13
C ARG A 118 18.94 1.69 5.00
N ILE A 119 19.05 1.17 3.79
CA ILE A 119 18.77 1.94 2.59
C ILE A 119 17.29 2.26 2.56
N TYR A 120 16.93 3.48 2.17
CA TYR A 120 15.56 3.93 2.06
C TYR A 120 15.27 4.50 0.67
N GLU A 121 14.14 4.14 0.09
CA GLU A 121 13.50 4.98 -0.92
C GLU A 121 12.67 6.05 -0.19
N TYR A 122 12.92 7.31 -0.49
CA TYR A 122 12.25 8.43 0.16
C TYR A 122 11.93 9.54 -0.84
N GLN A 123 10.86 10.31 -0.60
CA GLN A 123 10.32 11.38 -1.43
C GLN A 123 9.67 10.86 -2.73
N TYR A 124 9.27 11.79 -3.62
CA TYR A 124 8.75 11.44 -4.92
C TYR A 124 9.84 10.82 -5.79
N ARG A 125 9.55 9.61 -6.28
CA ARG A 125 10.43 8.82 -7.15
C ARG A 125 9.65 8.33 -8.35
N TYR A 126 10.38 7.99 -9.40
CA TYR A 126 9.82 7.35 -10.57
C TYR A 126 9.88 5.83 -10.41
N VAL A 127 8.77 5.18 -10.70
CA VAL A 127 8.67 3.73 -10.87
C VAL A 127 8.24 3.43 -12.29
N ARG A 128 8.77 2.34 -12.86
CA ARG A 128 8.48 1.92 -14.23
C ARG A 128 7.27 1.01 -14.23
N ILE A 129 6.30 1.29 -15.08
CA ILE A 129 5.16 0.42 -15.37
C ILE A 129 5.67 -0.74 -16.25
N MET A 130 5.27 -1.96 -15.89
CA MET A 130 5.60 -3.19 -16.61
C MET A 130 4.44 -3.68 -17.50
N GLU A 131 3.21 -3.29 -17.18
CA GLU A 131 1.98 -3.77 -17.80
C GLU A 131 1.01 -2.61 -18.01
N ASN A 132 1.21 -1.86 -19.09
CA ASN A 132 0.45 -0.63 -19.39
C ASN A 132 -1.06 -0.87 -19.61
N GLU A 133 -1.47 -2.08 -19.96
CA GLU A 133 -2.86 -2.40 -20.30
C GLU A 133 -3.72 -2.73 -19.06
N ASP A 134 -3.12 -2.84 -17.87
CA ASP A 134 -3.90 -3.07 -16.65
C ASP A 134 -4.82 -1.88 -16.37
N PRO A 135 -6.13 -2.11 -16.10
CA PRO A 135 -7.12 -1.04 -15.84
C PRO A 135 -6.71 -0.07 -14.74
N ILE A 136 -5.84 -0.47 -13.84
CA ILE A 136 -5.34 0.38 -12.75
C ILE A 136 -4.57 1.60 -13.28
N PHE A 137 -4.03 1.53 -14.50
CA PHE A 137 -3.26 2.60 -15.14
C PHE A 137 -4.10 3.45 -16.11
N ALA A 138 -5.42 3.24 -16.18
CA ALA A 138 -6.31 4.08 -16.98
C ALA A 138 -6.16 5.56 -16.58
N ASP A 139 -6.32 6.46 -17.54
CA ASP A 139 -6.31 7.92 -17.33
C ASP A 139 -4.96 8.53 -16.86
N LEU A 140 -3.88 7.77 -16.83
CA LEU A 140 -2.54 8.30 -16.52
C LEU A 140 -1.98 9.24 -17.60
N GLY A 141 -2.51 9.20 -18.82
CA GLY A 141 -2.08 9.99 -19.96
C GLY A 141 -1.07 9.26 -20.84
N SER A 142 -1.18 9.46 -22.16
CA SER A 142 -0.35 8.81 -23.19
C SER A 142 1.06 9.40 -23.35
N ASP A 143 1.31 10.55 -22.74
CA ASP A 143 2.57 11.30 -22.82
C ASP A 143 3.67 10.76 -21.87
N ARG A 144 3.32 9.78 -21.06
CA ARG A 144 4.24 9.20 -20.07
C ARG A 144 4.91 7.95 -20.63
N SER A 145 6.21 7.99 -20.68
CA SER A 145 7.14 6.92 -21.09
C SER A 145 7.06 5.65 -20.22
N GLY A 146 5.87 5.27 -19.70
CA GLY A 146 5.69 4.13 -18.81
C GLY A 146 6.23 4.36 -17.39
N LEU A 147 6.24 5.61 -16.93
CA LEU A 147 6.72 5.98 -15.59
C LEU A 147 5.60 6.57 -14.74
N LEU A 148 5.55 6.17 -13.47
CA LEU A 148 4.74 6.77 -12.42
C LEU A 148 5.61 7.63 -11.52
N ARG A 149 5.12 8.80 -11.12
CA ARG A 149 5.75 9.61 -10.09
C ARG A 149 4.98 9.45 -8.78
N VAL A 150 5.57 8.77 -7.80
CA VAL A 150 4.89 8.35 -6.57
C VAL A 150 5.74 8.63 -5.34
N TRP A 151 5.09 8.80 -4.18
CA TRP A 151 5.76 9.03 -2.91
C TRP A 151 6.29 7.72 -2.32
N GLN A 152 7.58 7.69 -2.08
CA GLN A 152 8.27 6.59 -1.42
C GLN A 152 8.61 6.96 0.03
N ASN A 153 8.47 6.01 0.94
CA ASN A 153 8.93 6.11 2.32
C ASN A 153 9.07 4.71 2.91
N HIS A 154 10.02 3.93 2.43
CA HIS A 154 10.23 2.56 2.91
C HIS A 154 11.70 2.15 2.84
N GLY A 155 12.09 1.28 3.77
CA GLY A 155 13.40 0.60 3.80
C GLY A 155 13.28 -0.93 3.70
N LEU A 156 12.05 -1.43 3.51
CA LEU A 156 11.73 -2.84 3.34
C LEU A 156 11.05 -3.08 2.00
N GLN A 157 11.17 -4.30 1.47
CA GLN A 157 10.55 -4.76 0.23
C GLN A 157 10.16 -6.24 0.33
N LEU A 158 9.38 -6.71 -0.63
CA LEU A 158 9.19 -8.15 -0.84
C LEU A 158 10.38 -8.72 -1.61
N ASP A 159 10.87 -9.89 -1.21
CA ASP A 159 11.98 -10.59 -1.87
C ASP A 159 11.60 -11.10 -3.26
N GLN A 160 10.32 -11.38 -3.49
CA GLN A 160 9.79 -11.88 -4.75
C GLN A 160 8.33 -11.47 -4.96
N VAL A 161 7.86 -11.57 -6.20
CA VAL A 161 6.43 -11.50 -6.52
C VAL A 161 5.80 -12.84 -6.13
N PRO A 162 4.78 -12.88 -5.25
CA PRO A 162 4.16 -14.13 -4.84
C PRO A 162 3.50 -14.88 -6.01
N GLN A 163 3.41 -16.20 -5.89
CA GLN A 163 2.71 -17.01 -6.89
C GLN A 163 1.25 -16.56 -7.07
N GLY A 164 0.81 -16.46 -8.31
CA GLY A 164 -0.53 -15.99 -8.67
C GLY A 164 -0.68 -14.47 -8.74
N PHE A 165 0.39 -13.72 -8.43
CA PHE A 165 0.45 -12.29 -8.67
C PHE A 165 1.23 -11.97 -9.95
N LYS A 166 0.87 -10.85 -10.59
CA LYS A 166 1.56 -10.26 -11.72
C LYS A 166 2.24 -8.97 -11.26
N LEU A 167 3.51 -8.79 -11.66
CA LEU A 167 4.24 -7.54 -11.41
C LEU A 167 3.70 -6.44 -12.32
N LEU A 168 3.29 -5.32 -11.74
CA LEU A 168 2.75 -4.17 -12.48
C LEU A 168 3.73 -3.01 -12.57
N ALA A 169 4.56 -2.80 -11.55
CA ALA A 169 5.56 -1.74 -11.56
C ALA A 169 6.82 -2.11 -10.76
N THR A 170 7.95 -1.53 -11.16
CA THR A 170 9.27 -1.79 -10.59
C THR A 170 10.10 -0.52 -10.45
N SER A 171 11.08 -0.52 -9.54
CA SER A 171 12.15 0.48 -9.47
C SER A 171 13.51 -0.19 -9.37
N TYR A 172 14.58 0.61 -9.44
CA TYR A 172 15.95 0.10 -9.34
C TYR A 172 16.24 -0.53 -7.97
N LEU A 173 15.77 0.09 -6.89
CA LEU A 173 16.03 -0.39 -5.52
C LEU A 173 15.00 -1.41 -5.05
N CYS A 174 13.75 -1.28 -5.49
CA CYS A 174 12.67 -2.16 -5.10
C CYS A 174 12.02 -2.80 -6.34
N HIS A 175 12.28 -4.09 -6.54
CA HIS A 175 11.78 -4.79 -7.72
C HIS A 175 10.25 -4.89 -7.72
N ASN A 176 9.62 -5.14 -6.58
CA ASN A 176 8.17 -5.28 -6.47
C ASN A 176 7.55 -3.99 -5.93
N GLN A 177 7.39 -2.99 -6.81
CA GLN A 177 6.75 -1.72 -6.47
C GLN A 177 5.22 -1.78 -6.53
N MET A 178 4.68 -2.63 -7.40
CA MET A 178 3.25 -2.83 -7.53
C MET A 178 2.97 -4.21 -8.13
N MET A 179 1.98 -4.89 -7.58
CA MET A 179 1.52 -6.19 -8.06
C MET A 179 0.01 -6.31 -8.01
N VAL A 180 -0.53 -7.23 -8.81
CA VAL A 180 -1.95 -7.57 -8.84
C VAL A 180 -2.15 -9.08 -8.83
N LYS A 181 -3.14 -9.55 -8.08
CA LYS A 181 -3.78 -10.85 -8.24
C LYS A 181 -5.19 -10.60 -8.72
N ARG A 182 -5.49 -11.12 -9.91
CA ARG A 182 -6.82 -11.04 -10.50
C ARG A 182 -7.16 -12.42 -11.08
N ASP A 183 -8.11 -13.07 -10.49
CA ASP A 183 -8.67 -14.34 -10.96
C ASP A 183 -10.20 -14.33 -10.75
N ASP A 184 -10.89 -15.43 -10.99
CA ASP A 184 -12.37 -15.50 -10.86
C ASP A 184 -12.89 -15.26 -9.43
N ARG A 185 -12.02 -15.26 -8.44
CA ARG A 185 -12.39 -15.18 -7.02
C ARG A 185 -11.84 -13.97 -6.30
N GLN A 186 -10.69 -13.43 -6.74
CA GLN A 186 -9.95 -12.42 -5.99
C GLN A 186 -9.49 -11.28 -6.89
N LEU A 187 -9.66 -10.07 -6.38
CA LEU A 187 -9.07 -8.85 -6.89
C LEU A 187 -8.22 -8.23 -5.79
N ILE A 188 -6.90 -8.36 -5.89
CA ILE A 188 -5.96 -7.83 -4.91
C ILE A 188 -4.91 -6.99 -5.64
N TYR A 189 -4.92 -5.70 -5.41
CA TYR A 189 -3.82 -4.82 -5.80
C TYR A 189 -2.97 -4.49 -4.58
N SER A 190 -1.69 -4.26 -4.80
CA SER A 190 -0.85 -3.71 -3.75
C SER A 190 0.31 -2.90 -4.30
N VAL A 191 0.70 -1.86 -3.56
CA VAL A 191 1.75 -0.90 -3.91
C VAL A 191 2.72 -0.70 -2.76
N GLN A 192 4.02 -0.66 -3.04
CA GLN A 192 5.03 -0.37 -2.05
C GLN A 192 5.10 1.13 -1.71
N PHE A 193 4.73 1.98 -2.64
CA PHE A 193 4.66 3.43 -2.48
C PHE A 193 3.36 3.89 -1.81
N HIS A 194 3.31 5.17 -1.42
CA HIS A 194 2.16 5.81 -0.77
C HIS A 194 1.31 6.56 -1.79
N LEU A 195 0.27 5.90 -2.29
CA LEU A 195 -0.69 6.50 -3.23
C LEU A 195 -1.72 7.41 -2.54
N GLU A 196 -1.89 7.27 -1.22
CA GLU A 196 -2.77 8.10 -0.40
C GLU A 196 -2.21 9.50 -0.14
N LYS A 197 -0.95 9.75 -0.48
CA LYS A 197 -0.32 11.07 -0.35
C LYS A 197 -1.06 12.08 -1.21
N SER A 198 -1.72 13.03 -0.58
CA SER A 198 -2.62 13.99 -1.23
C SER A 198 -1.98 15.38 -1.38
N PHE A 199 -2.64 16.22 -2.19
CA PHE A 199 -2.27 17.63 -2.37
C PHE A 199 -2.31 18.43 -1.07
N GLU A 200 -3.25 18.13 -0.15
CA GLU A 200 -3.33 18.83 1.13
C GLU A 200 -2.14 18.52 2.03
N ASP A 201 -1.57 17.32 1.95
CA ASP A 201 -0.32 17.03 2.64
C ASP A 201 0.82 17.91 2.15
N TRP A 202 0.85 18.17 0.85
CA TRP A 202 1.80 19.14 0.30
C TRP A 202 1.57 20.55 0.84
N TYR A 203 0.31 20.99 0.94
CA TYR A 203 -0.02 22.32 1.43
C TYR A 203 0.30 22.52 2.91
N LYS A 204 0.07 21.50 3.73
CA LYS A 204 0.38 21.52 5.17
C LYS A 204 1.88 21.41 5.46
N ASN A 205 2.62 20.67 4.66
CA ASN A 205 4.03 20.37 4.85
C ASN A 205 4.85 20.80 3.62
N ARG A 206 4.84 22.09 3.29
CA ARG A 206 5.58 22.63 2.14
C ARG A 206 7.04 22.26 2.23
N THR A 207 7.46 21.24 1.51
CA THR A 207 8.86 21.01 1.24
C THR A 207 9.22 21.66 -0.10
N ARG A 208 10.38 22.24 -0.16
CA ARG A 208 10.89 23.04 -1.31
C ARG A 208 10.85 22.32 -2.67
N TRP A 209 10.68 21.00 -2.65
CA TRP A 209 10.79 20.11 -3.79
C TRP A 209 9.49 19.42 -4.20
N GLN A 210 8.38 19.70 -3.52
CA GLN A 210 7.08 19.12 -3.85
C GLN A 210 6.25 20.08 -4.69
N HIS A 211 5.67 19.54 -5.76
CA HIS A 211 4.76 20.27 -6.66
C HIS A 211 3.33 19.73 -6.48
N PRO A 212 2.26 20.57 -6.64
CA PRO A 212 0.86 20.12 -6.52
C PRO A 212 0.51 18.88 -7.36
N ASN A 213 1.13 18.74 -8.53
CA ASN A 213 0.89 17.61 -9.44
C ASN A 213 1.65 16.33 -9.08
N ASP A 214 2.54 16.37 -8.09
CA ASP A 214 3.36 15.22 -7.72
C ASP A 214 2.52 14.04 -7.21
N SER A 215 1.36 14.32 -6.57
CA SER A 215 0.43 13.30 -6.07
C SER A 215 -0.57 12.79 -7.12
N ARG A 216 -0.53 13.28 -8.36
CA ARG A 216 -1.52 12.97 -9.41
C ARG A 216 -1.60 11.47 -9.71
N ASP A 217 -0.45 10.84 -9.92
CA ASP A 217 -0.41 9.44 -10.35
C ASP A 217 -0.92 8.49 -9.27
N GLY A 218 -0.50 8.71 -8.02
CA GLY A 218 -1.03 7.94 -6.88
C GLY A 218 -2.54 8.07 -6.74
N ARG A 219 -3.09 9.29 -6.92
CA ARG A 219 -4.53 9.53 -6.86
C ARG A 219 -5.29 8.81 -7.98
N ILE A 220 -4.77 8.84 -9.21
CA ILE A 220 -5.40 8.14 -10.35
C ILE A 220 -5.43 6.64 -10.09
N ILE A 221 -4.33 6.05 -9.63
CA ILE A 221 -4.26 4.63 -9.26
C ILE A 221 -5.27 4.30 -8.16
N PHE A 222 -5.38 5.16 -7.14
CA PHE A 222 -6.35 4.95 -6.07
C PHE A 222 -7.79 5.00 -6.57
N GLU A 223 -8.12 5.98 -7.40
CA GLU A 223 -9.42 6.11 -8.04
C GLU A 223 -9.75 4.88 -8.91
N ASN A 224 -8.80 4.43 -9.73
CA ASN A 224 -8.98 3.27 -10.59
C ASN A 224 -9.16 1.98 -9.77
N PHE A 225 -8.44 1.82 -8.65
CA PHE A 225 -8.71 0.71 -7.75
C PHE A 225 -10.16 0.73 -7.23
N LEU A 226 -10.66 1.87 -6.78
CA LEU A 226 -12.04 1.97 -6.30
C LEU A 226 -13.05 1.65 -7.41
N LYS A 227 -12.81 2.14 -8.64
CA LYS A 227 -13.65 1.82 -9.81
C LYS A 227 -13.67 0.30 -10.09
N GLU A 228 -12.52 -0.35 -10.05
CA GLU A 228 -12.41 -1.80 -10.27
C GLU A 228 -13.04 -2.60 -9.13
N ALA A 229 -12.84 -2.18 -7.89
CA ALA A 229 -13.41 -2.84 -6.71
C ALA A 229 -14.95 -2.78 -6.71
N LEU A 230 -15.54 -1.63 -7.05
CA LEU A 230 -16.99 -1.45 -7.12
C LEU A 230 -17.66 -2.23 -8.28
N LYS A 231 -16.91 -2.56 -9.33
CA LYS A 231 -17.37 -3.42 -10.43
C LYS A 231 -17.20 -4.91 -10.12
N TRP A 232 -16.39 -5.24 -9.13
CA TRP A 232 -16.06 -6.61 -8.75
C TRP A 232 -17.22 -7.25 -7.99
N ARG A 233 -17.93 -8.20 -8.64
CA ARG A 233 -19.07 -8.94 -8.08
C ARG A 233 -19.00 -10.42 -8.45
#